data_38fe91dfe59b7489df86d2216363ac0d
#
_entry.id   38fe91dfe59b7489df86d2216363ac0d
#
_cell.length_a   1.000
_cell.length_b   1.000
_cell.length_c   1.000
_cell.angle_alpha   90.00
_cell.angle_beta   90.00
_cell.angle_gamma   90.00
#
_symmetry.space_group_name_H-M   'P 1'
#
loop_
_entity.id
_entity.type
_entity.pdbx_description
1 polymer ?
#
loop_
_entity_poly.entity_id
_entity_poly.type
_entity_poly.pdbx_seq_one_letter_code
_entity_poly.pdbx_strand_id
1 'polypeptide(L)'
;LYEVKMHGKNGCMAYREGERIKSRAKLGFAVKDIIDNMPGAFIVYRADKENDEILLANNELLRLTGCKNMDELLAYTGKSFCNLIRPDEQESCQKSIWSQINGGHSNDYIFFHMRKADGTYISVLDHGRIVDSVHNGRVFYVMIMDLKSLQRHYGDCLELVEK
;
A
#
# COMPACT_ATOMS: atom_id res chain seq x y z
N LEU A 1 -8.59 1.09 -28.51
CA LEU A 1 -9.76 0.28 -28.97
C LEU A 1 -11.06 0.70 -28.28
N TYR A 2 -11.05 1.01 -27.01
CA TYR A 2 -12.25 1.43 -26.29
C TYR A 2 -12.71 2.87 -26.67
N GLU A 3 -11.78 3.78 -26.90
CA GLU A 3 -12.08 5.16 -27.33
C GLU A 3 -12.64 5.23 -28.76
N VAL A 4 -12.16 4.37 -29.66
CA VAL A 4 -12.67 4.26 -31.03
C VAL A 4 -14.13 3.78 -31.05
N LYS A 5 -14.52 2.92 -30.11
CA LYS A 5 -15.92 2.46 -30.00
C LYS A 5 -16.88 3.54 -29.48
N MET A 6 -16.39 4.52 -28.74
CA MET A 6 -17.20 5.64 -28.22
C MET A 6 -17.45 6.75 -29.25
N HIS A 7 -16.65 6.81 -30.33
CA HIS A 7 -16.72 7.86 -31.37
C HIS A 7 -17.17 7.35 -32.76
N GLY A 8 -17.68 6.10 -32.85
CA GLY A 8 -18.14 5.52 -34.10
C GLY A 8 -17.16 4.50 -34.71
N LYS A 9 -17.69 3.47 -35.36
CA LYS A 9 -16.96 2.25 -35.72
C LYS A 9 -15.90 2.38 -36.84
N ASN A 10 -15.62 3.56 -37.40
CA ASN A 10 -14.75 3.73 -38.57
C ASN A 10 -13.76 4.89 -38.44
N GLY A 11 -12.99 4.96 -37.36
CA GLY A 11 -11.97 5.98 -37.21
C GLY A 11 -10.70 5.47 -36.52
N CYS A 12 -9.52 5.80 -37.06
CA CYS A 12 -8.26 5.73 -36.33
C CYS A 12 -8.01 7.07 -35.62
N MET A 13 -7.97 7.07 -34.30
CA MET A 13 -7.53 8.24 -33.53
C MET A 13 -6.08 8.08 -33.11
N ALA A 14 -5.28 9.11 -33.41
CA ALA A 14 -3.93 9.20 -32.85
C ALA A 14 -4.02 9.42 -31.34
N TYR A 15 -3.36 8.56 -30.59
CA TYR A 15 -3.31 8.64 -29.12
C TYR A 15 -2.52 9.88 -28.69
N ARG A 16 -3.17 10.79 -27.94
CA ARG A 16 -2.54 11.95 -27.31
C ARG A 16 -2.61 11.81 -25.79
N GLU A 17 -1.49 12.02 -25.13
CA GLU A 17 -1.37 11.86 -23.66
C GLU A 17 -2.38 12.72 -22.86
N GLY A 18 -2.72 13.90 -23.35
CA GLY A 18 -3.75 14.78 -22.78
C GLY A 18 -5.19 14.24 -22.87
N GLU A 19 -5.49 13.36 -23.84
CA GLU A 19 -6.82 12.74 -23.98
C GLU A 19 -7.03 11.61 -22.96
N ARG A 20 -5.95 10.94 -22.56
CA ARG A 20 -5.99 9.92 -21.49
C ARG A 20 -6.38 10.50 -20.14
N ILE A 21 -5.92 11.72 -19.83
CA ILE A 21 -6.29 12.44 -18.61
C ILE A 21 -7.77 12.84 -18.65
N LYS A 22 -8.27 13.31 -19.80
CA LYS A 22 -9.69 13.67 -19.98
C LYS A 22 -10.63 12.46 -19.93
N SER A 23 -10.19 11.29 -20.44
CA SER A 23 -10.96 10.04 -20.38
C SER A 23 -11.08 9.54 -18.94
N ARG A 24 -10.03 9.66 -18.12
CA ARG A 24 -10.07 9.29 -16.69
C ARG A 24 -10.99 10.18 -15.88
N ALA A 25 -11.06 11.48 -16.20
CA ALA A 25 -12.00 12.40 -15.56
C ALA A 25 -13.46 12.04 -15.83
N LYS A 26 -13.76 11.35 -16.94
CA LYS A 26 -15.11 10.87 -17.29
C LYS A 26 -15.62 9.71 -16.44
N LEU A 27 -14.73 9.01 -15.72
CA LEU A 27 -15.14 7.93 -14.80
C LEU A 27 -15.72 8.45 -13.49
N GLY A 28 -15.68 9.76 -13.24
CA GLY A 28 -16.27 10.39 -12.05
C GLY A 28 -15.48 10.16 -10.75
N PHE A 29 -14.31 9.52 -10.83
CA PHE A 29 -13.44 9.28 -9.66
C PHE A 29 -12.05 9.83 -9.90
N ALA A 30 -11.56 10.68 -8.99
CA ALA A 30 -10.15 11.00 -8.92
C ALA A 30 -9.38 9.83 -8.27
N VAL A 31 -8.15 9.56 -8.69
CA VAL A 31 -7.30 8.52 -8.09
C VAL A 31 -7.11 8.75 -6.59
N LYS A 32 -6.96 10.01 -6.19
CA LYS A 32 -6.87 10.40 -4.78
C LYS A 32 -8.12 10.00 -3.99
N ASP A 33 -9.32 10.22 -4.54
CA ASP A 33 -10.57 9.86 -3.87
C ASP A 33 -10.69 8.35 -3.65
N ILE A 34 -10.23 7.55 -4.62
CA ILE A 34 -10.21 6.08 -4.48
C ILE A 34 -9.27 5.68 -3.35
N ILE A 35 -8.04 6.20 -3.33
CA ILE A 35 -7.01 5.85 -2.35
C ILE A 35 -7.44 6.30 -0.94
N ASP A 36 -7.94 7.52 -0.80
CA ASP A 36 -8.33 8.09 0.49
C ASP A 36 -9.59 7.43 1.09
N ASN A 37 -10.41 6.78 0.26
CA ASN A 37 -11.64 6.09 0.68
C ASN A 37 -11.54 4.55 0.60
N MET A 38 -10.35 3.99 0.41
CA MET A 38 -10.15 2.54 0.49
C MET A 38 -10.47 2.02 1.90
N PRO A 39 -11.18 0.88 2.02
CA PRO A 39 -11.55 0.30 3.32
C PRO A 39 -10.35 -0.44 3.94
N GLY A 40 -9.31 0.26 4.29
CA GLY A 40 -8.10 -0.28 4.92
C GLY A 40 -6.92 0.67 4.79
N ALA A 41 -5.94 0.49 5.67
CA ALA A 41 -4.70 1.23 5.61
C ALA A 41 -3.89 0.80 4.38
N PHE A 42 -3.44 1.76 3.60
CA PHE A 42 -2.71 1.52 2.35
C PHE A 42 -1.45 2.37 2.30
N ILE A 43 -0.36 1.75 1.88
CA ILE A 43 0.95 2.38 1.73
C ILE A 43 1.63 1.91 0.45
N VAL A 44 2.40 2.81 -0.16
CA VAL A 44 3.32 2.50 -1.26
C VAL A 44 4.72 2.92 -0.85
N TYR A 45 5.68 2.02 -0.98
CA TYR A 45 7.08 2.32 -0.71
C TYR A 45 8.00 1.64 -1.74
N ARG A 46 9.26 2.11 -1.85
CA ARG A 46 10.23 1.57 -2.80
C ARG A 46 10.59 0.13 -2.45
N ALA A 47 10.59 -0.75 -3.44
CA ALA A 47 11.03 -2.13 -3.29
C ALA A 47 12.56 -2.23 -3.42
N ASP A 48 13.25 -1.63 -2.47
CA ASP A 48 14.72 -1.59 -2.38
C ASP A 48 15.12 -1.84 -0.92
N LYS A 49 16.09 -2.75 -0.70
CA LYS A 49 16.55 -3.13 0.65
C LYS A 49 17.28 -2.01 1.38
N GLU A 50 17.97 -1.15 0.64
CA GLU A 50 18.76 -0.05 1.17
C GLU A 50 17.98 1.27 1.22
N ASN A 51 16.88 1.34 0.45
CA ASN A 51 16.06 2.54 0.33
C ASN A 51 14.57 2.18 0.18
N ASP A 52 13.93 1.87 1.28
CA ASP A 52 12.51 1.55 1.37
C ASP A 52 11.63 2.81 1.59
N GLU A 53 11.94 3.88 0.86
CA GLU A 53 11.28 5.18 1.00
C GLU A 53 9.77 5.09 0.81
N ILE A 54 9.02 5.63 1.77
CA ILE A 54 7.57 5.75 1.72
C ILE A 54 7.20 6.83 0.69
N LEU A 55 6.43 6.44 -0.32
CA LEU A 55 6.01 7.31 -1.42
C LEU A 55 4.59 7.81 -1.27
N LEU A 56 3.71 7.01 -0.64
CA LEU A 56 2.30 7.32 -0.49
C LEU A 56 1.72 6.57 0.71
N ALA A 57 0.82 7.23 1.43
CA ALA A 57 -0.03 6.62 2.44
C ALA A 57 -1.44 7.21 2.32
N ASN A 58 -2.48 6.40 2.55
CA ASN A 58 -3.84 6.89 2.58
C ASN A 58 -4.26 7.39 3.97
N ASN A 59 -5.41 8.04 4.05
CA ASN A 59 -5.94 8.58 5.30
C ASN A 59 -6.13 7.51 6.39
N GLU A 60 -6.46 6.28 6.02
CA GLU A 60 -6.65 5.20 6.97
C GLU A 60 -5.33 4.76 7.62
N LEU A 61 -4.21 4.74 6.87
CA LEU A 61 -2.89 4.50 7.46
C LEU A 61 -2.48 5.64 8.40
N LEU A 62 -2.72 6.89 8.03
CA LEU A 62 -2.45 8.04 8.88
C LEU A 62 -3.23 7.93 10.20
N ARG A 63 -4.51 7.58 10.14
CA ARG A 63 -5.34 7.34 11.32
C ARG A 63 -4.79 6.18 12.17
N LEU A 64 -4.41 5.09 11.55
CA LEU A 64 -3.90 3.90 12.24
C LEU A 64 -2.58 4.17 12.96
N THR A 65 -1.70 4.95 12.35
CA THR A 65 -0.41 5.37 12.94
C THR A 65 -0.54 6.51 13.93
N GLY A 66 -1.67 7.22 13.94
CA GLY A 66 -1.90 8.41 14.77
C GLY A 66 -1.28 9.68 14.20
N CYS A 67 -0.96 9.71 12.91
CA CYS A 67 -0.46 10.89 12.20
C CYS A 67 -1.60 11.72 11.62
N LYS A 68 -1.46 13.04 11.62
CA LYS A 68 -2.45 13.96 11.05
C LYS A 68 -2.33 14.09 9.53
N ASN A 69 -1.12 13.92 9.00
CA ASN A 69 -0.81 14.10 7.59
C ASN A 69 0.44 13.30 7.21
N MET A 70 0.75 13.31 5.92
CA MET A 70 1.91 12.62 5.37
C MET A 70 3.24 13.14 5.91
N ASP A 71 3.35 14.45 6.15
CA ASP A 71 4.59 15.05 6.66
C ASP A 71 4.93 14.55 8.06
N GLU A 72 3.93 14.41 8.94
CA GLU A 72 4.11 13.79 10.26
C GLU A 72 4.53 12.32 10.13
N LEU A 73 3.92 11.55 9.24
CA LEU A 73 4.30 10.16 8.98
C LEU A 73 5.76 10.05 8.54
N LEU A 74 6.16 10.84 7.56
CA LEU A 74 7.54 10.84 7.03
C LEU A 74 8.54 11.31 8.08
N ALA A 75 8.18 12.29 8.91
CA ALA A 75 9.04 12.80 9.96
C ALA A 75 9.36 11.72 11.01
N TYR A 76 8.34 11.03 11.54
CA TYR A 76 8.58 10.04 12.60
C TYR A 76 9.15 8.72 12.09
N THR A 77 8.91 8.36 10.83
CA THR A 77 9.49 7.16 10.20
C THR A 77 10.85 7.40 9.57
N GLY A 78 11.31 8.67 9.46
CA GLY A 78 12.49 9.00 8.68
C GLY A 78 12.34 8.61 7.22
N LYS A 79 11.12 8.61 6.70
CA LYS A 79 10.72 8.20 5.34
C LYS A 79 10.83 6.70 5.04
N SER A 80 11.30 5.85 5.97
CA SER A 80 11.51 4.41 5.77
C SER A 80 10.31 3.61 6.25
N PHE A 81 9.84 2.67 5.42
CA PHE A 81 8.81 1.70 5.80
C PHE A 81 9.27 0.82 6.96
N CYS A 82 10.53 0.39 6.96
CA CYS A 82 11.11 -0.44 8.01
C CYS A 82 10.96 0.18 9.40
N ASN A 83 10.97 1.51 9.51
CA ASN A 83 10.79 2.22 10.76
C ASN A 83 9.33 2.23 11.29
N LEU A 84 8.36 1.73 10.52
CA LEU A 84 7.03 1.36 11.01
C LEU A 84 7.04 0.05 11.79
N ILE A 85 8.00 -0.83 11.54
CA ILE A 85 8.13 -2.13 12.18
C ILE A 85 8.84 -1.96 13.53
N ARG A 86 8.40 -2.71 14.54
CA ARG A 86 9.08 -2.73 15.84
C ARG A 86 10.56 -3.09 15.66
N PRO A 87 11.51 -2.40 16.30
CA PRO A 87 12.94 -2.53 16.01
C PRO A 87 13.49 -3.96 16.08
N ASP A 88 13.03 -4.76 17.04
CA ASP A 88 13.46 -6.15 17.22
C ASP A 88 12.88 -7.11 16.15
N GLU A 89 11.89 -6.69 15.38
CA GLU A 89 11.27 -7.47 14.30
C GLU A 89 11.75 -7.06 12.90
N GLN A 90 12.42 -5.92 12.75
CA GLN A 90 12.79 -5.35 11.45
C GLN A 90 13.56 -6.33 10.56
N GLU A 91 14.61 -6.94 11.09
CA GLU A 91 15.46 -7.87 10.34
C GLU A 91 14.68 -9.12 9.87
N SER A 92 13.90 -9.71 10.76
CA SER A 92 13.09 -10.90 10.47
C SER A 92 12.01 -10.61 9.44
N CYS A 93 11.33 -9.47 9.52
CA CYS A 93 10.33 -9.02 8.56
C CYS A 93 10.95 -8.78 7.19
N GLN A 94 12.04 -8.04 7.11
CA GLN A 94 12.77 -7.80 5.87
C GLN A 94 13.20 -9.11 5.20
N LYS A 95 13.78 -10.02 5.98
CA LYS A 95 14.18 -11.34 5.49
C LYS A 95 12.98 -12.13 4.95
N SER A 96 11.84 -12.10 5.63
CA SER A 96 10.61 -12.79 5.21
C SER A 96 10.07 -12.22 3.91
N ILE A 97 9.92 -10.88 3.79
CA ILE A 97 9.44 -10.20 2.58
C ILE A 97 10.29 -10.62 1.37
N TRP A 98 11.60 -10.44 1.48
CA TRP A 98 12.51 -10.71 0.36
C TRP A 98 12.65 -12.20 0.05
N SER A 99 12.48 -13.09 1.03
CA SER A 99 12.43 -14.53 0.79
C SER A 99 11.21 -14.91 -0.05
N GLN A 100 10.05 -14.35 0.24
CA GLN A 100 8.82 -14.59 -0.54
C GLN A 100 8.97 -14.07 -1.98
N ILE A 101 9.45 -12.84 -2.15
CA ILE A 101 9.66 -12.22 -3.47
C ILE A 101 10.71 -12.97 -4.29
N ASN A 102 11.86 -13.34 -3.69
CA ASN A 102 12.91 -14.09 -4.37
C ASN A 102 12.50 -15.54 -4.68
N GLY A 103 11.54 -16.08 -3.94
CA GLY A 103 10.92 -17.37 -4.21
C GLY A 103 9.98 -17.37 -5.43
N GLY A 104 9.88 -16.24 -6.14
CA GLY A 104 9.05 -16.10 -7.35
C GLY A 104 7.63 -15.65 -7.08
N HIS A 105 7.29 -15.28 -5.84
CA HIS A 105 6.00 -14.70 -5.50
C HIS A 105 5.99 -13.20 -5.83
N SER A 106 4.89 -12.73 -6.41
CA SER A 106 4.66 -11.29 -6.60
C SER A 106 4.02 -10.61 -5.39
N ASN A 107 3.58 -11.40 -4.42
CA ASN A 107 2.97 -10.95 -3.17
C ASN A 107 3.75 -11.49 -1.98
N ASP A 108 3.71 -10.74 -0.88
CA ASP A 108 4.20 -11.15 0.42
C ASP A 108 3.13 -10.94 1.49
N TYR A 109 3.26 -11.68 2.59
CA TYR A 109 2.41 -11.61 3.78
C TYR A 109 3.30 -11.65 5.01
N ILE A 110 3.20 -10.65 5.87
CA ILE A 110 3.92 -10.65 7.14
C ILE A 110 3.03 -10.17 8.29
N PHE A 111 3.29 -10.72 9.47
CA PHE A 111 2.76 -10.23 10.73
C PHE A 111 3.85 -9.48 11.47
N PHE A 112 3.53 -8.30 12.01
CA PHE A 112 4.47 -7.54 12.83
C PHE A 112 3.75 -6.59 13.77
N HIS A 113 4.51 -6.05 14.73
CA HIS A 113 4.03 -4.97 15.58
C HIS A 113 4.38 -3.64 14.95
N MET A 114 3.34 -2.93 14.47
CA MET A 114 3.50 -1.62 13.87
C MET A 114 3.62 -0.56 14.95
N ARG A 115 4.66 0.26 14.84
CA ARG A 115 4.89 1.40 15.72
C ARG A 115 3.98 2.56 15.35
N LYS A 116 3.31 3.15 16.35
CA LYS A 116 2.51 4.37 16.21
C LYS A 116 3.33 5.60 16.56
N ALA A 117 2.85 6.78 16.13
CA ALA A 117 3.51 8.05 16.41
C ALA A 117 3.64 8.37 17.91
N ASP A 118 2.74 7.84 18.77
CA ASP A 118 2.79 7.95 20.22
C ASP A 118 3.75 6.98 20.90
N GLY A 119 4.47 6.15 20.12
CA GLY A 119 5.40 5.14 20.61
C GLY A 119 4.76 3.81 21.03
N THR A 120 3.44 3.68 20.97
CA THR A 120 2.75 2.40 21.21
C THR A 120 2.82 1.50 19.99
N TYR A 121 2.46 0.23 20.17
CA TYR A 121 2.48 -0.78 19.10
C TYR A 121 1.11 -1.41 18.91
N ILE A 122 0.79 -1.76 17.67
CA ILE A 122 -0.37 -2.55 17.31
C ILE A 122 0.05 -3.74 16.45
N SER A 123 -0.61 -4.88 16.65
CA SER A 123 -0.38 -6.07 15.81
C SER A 123 -1.11 -5.93 14.50
N VAL A 124 -0.40 -6.08 13.39
CA VAL A 124 -0.93 -5.94 12.04
C VAL A 124 -0.58 -7.11 11.15
N LEU A 125 -1.45 -7.37 10.18
CA LEU A 125 -1.15 -8.17 9.00
C LEU A 125 -0.88 -7.23 7.84
N ASP A 126 0.24 -7.42 7.21
CA ASP A 126 0.65 -6.77 5.98
C ASP A 126 0.45 -7.73 4.81
N HIS A 127 -0.19 -7.25 3.76
CA HIS A 127 -0.28 -7.92 2.48
C HIS A 127 0.26 -7.00 1.40
N GLY A 128 1.48 -7.27 0.97
CA GLY A 128 2.21 -6.52 -0.04
C GLY A 128 2.15 -7.15 -1.42
N ARG A 129 2.32 -6.31 -2.43
CA ARG A 129 2.50 -6.71 -3.82
C ARG A 129 3.58 -5.87 -4.46
N ILE A 130 4.59 -6.54 -5.06
CA ILE A 130 5.62 -5.85 -5.83
C ILE A 130 5.15 -5.53 -7.24
N VAL A 131 5.40 -4.30 -7.68
CA VAL A 131 4.95 -3.77 -8.97
C VAL A 131 6.06 -2.95 -9.61
N ASP A 132 6.22 -3.06 -10.93
CA ASP A 132 7.09 -2.17 -11.71
C ASP A 132 6.33 -0.87 -12.03
N SER A 133 6.74 0.23 -11.40
CA SER A 133 6.18 1.55 -11.62
C SER A 133 6.95 2.29 -12.71
N VAL A 134 6.22 2.93 -13.63
CA VAL A 134 6.82 3.68 -14.75
C VAL A 134 7.73 4.83 -14.27
N HIS A 135 7.40 5.45 -13.13
CA HIS A 135 8.10 6.65 -12.65
C HIS A 135 8.99 6.39 -11.43
N ASN A 136 8.74 5.31 -10.67
CA ASN A 136 9.40 5.08 -9.39
C ASN A 136 10.21 3.78 -9.34
N GLY A 137 10.35 3.06 -10.48
CA GLY A 137 10.95 1.74 -10.49
C GLY A 137 10.09 0.71 -9.75
N ARG A 138 10.71 -0.26 -9.11
CA ARG A 138 9.98 -1.29 -8.34
C ARG A 138 9.47 -0.71 -7.02
N VAL A 139 8.21 -0.95 -6.75
CA VAL A 139 7.54 -0.49 -5.52
C VAL A 139 6.69 -1.61 -4.92
N PHE A 140 6.45 -1.56 -3.63
CA PHE A 140 5.43 -2.35 -2.95
C PHE A 140 4.15 -1.54 -2.81
N TYR A 141 3.03 -2.14 -3.19
CA TYR A 141 1.68 -1.74 -2.81
C TYR A 141 1.24 -2.62 -1.64
N VAL A 142 0.92 -2.02 -0.52
CA VAL A 142 0.67 -2.76 0.72
C VAL A 142 -0.63 -2.36 1.37
N MET A 143 -1.44 -3.36 1.70
CA MET A 143 -2.60 -3.23 2.59
C MET A 143 -2.19 -3.67 4.00
N ILE A 144 -2.47 -2.84 4.99
CA ILE A 144 -2.19 -3.12 6.40
C ILE A 144 -3.52 -3.25 7.15
N MET A 145 -3.67 -4.35 7.87
CA MET A 145 -4.89 -4.66 8.64
C MET A 145 -4.57 -4.76 10.13
N ASP A 146 -5.27 -3.99 10.95
CA ASP A 146 -5.21 -4.10 12.42
C ASP A 146 -5.90 -5.39 12.87
N LEU A 147 -5.15 -6.31 13.48
CA LEU A 147 -5.63 -7.61 13.92
C LEU A 147 -6.67 -7.51 15.02
N LYS A 148 -6.59 -6.52 15.93
CA LYS A 148 -7.62 -6.31 16.96
C LYS A 148 -8.96 -5.89 16.37
N SER A 149 -8.94 -5.06 15.33
CA SER A 149 -10.15 -4.68 14.61
C SER A 149 -10.78 -5.86 13.88
N LEU A 150 -9.95 -6.70 13.23
CA LEU A 150 -10.40 -7.93 12.59
C LEU A 150 -11.01 -8.91 13.61
N GLN A 151 -10.34 -9.19 14.72
CA GLN A 151 -10.79 -10.08 15.78
C GLN A 151 -12.13 -9.64 16.39
N ARG A 152 -12.29 -8.32 16.59
CA ARG A 152 -13.53 -7.75 17.13
C ARG A 152 -14.73 -7.90 16.21
N HIS A 153 -14.53 -7.93 14.89
CA HIS A 153 -15.60 -7.99 13.89
C HIS A 153 -15.91 -9.42 13.40
N TYR A 154 -14.91 -10.29 13.40
CA TYR A 154 -15.01 -11.63 12.82
C TYR A 154 -14.89 -12.77 13.84
N GLY A 155 -14.73 -12.45 15.15
CA GLY A 155 -14.73 -13.42 16.24
C GLY A 155 -13.82 -14.63 15.98
N ASP A 156 -14.38 -15.81 16.16
CA ASP A 156 -13.67 -17.09 16.13
C ASP A 156 -13.08 -17.49 14.75
N CYS A 157 -13.38 -16.73 13.69
CA CYS A 157 -12.84 -17.02 12.35
C CYS A 157 -11.33 -16.86 12.25
N LEU A 158 -10.70 -16.09 13.14
CA LEU A 158 -9.24 -15.91 13.18
C LEU A 158 -8.51 -17.03 13.95
N GLU A 159 -9.18 -17.76 14.81
CA GLU A 159 -8.59 -18.92 15.49
C GLU A 159 -8.23 -20.06 14.51
N LEU A 160 -8.79 -20.05 13.31
CA LEU A 160 -8.47 -21.01 12.24
C LEU A 160 -7.16 -20.68 11.52
N VAL A 161 -6.59 -19.48 11.68
CA VAL A 161 -5.35 -19.06 11.02
C VAL A 161 -4.12 -19.34 11.87
N GLU A 162 -4.27 -19.53 13.18
CA GLU A 162 -3.17 -19.81 14.11
C GLU A 162 -2.85 -21.33 14.29
N LYS A 163 -3.50 -22.19 13.52
CA LYS A 163 -3.24 -23.64 13.46
C LYS A 163 -2.58 -24.05 12.16
#